data_e6efd106cd7ebb2f8a16f5b60f02fb0b
#
_entry.id   e6efd106cd7ebb2f8a16f5b60f02fb0b
#
_cell.length_a   1.000
_cell.length_b   1.000
_cell.length_c   1.000
_cell.angle_alpha   90.00
_cell.angle_beta   90.00
_cell.angle_gamma   90.00
#
_symmetry.space_group_name_H-M   'P 1'
#
loop_
_entity.id
_entity.type
_entity.pdbx_description
1 polymer ?
#
loop_
_entity_poly.entity_id
_entity_poly.type
_entity_poly.pdbx_seq_one_letter_code
_entity_poly.pdbx_strand_id
1 'polypeptide(L)'
;MDLSVRIGSLVLKNPLMSASGCFGYGLEYADIVDLSSLGAVVVKGLFLKEREGHPPPRIVETPSGMLNAIGLQGIGVHRFVREKMPELRRLGAVVIVNVCGSSIAEYAEVTRIQSDCEGVAAIELNISCPNIKEGGIQFGCNLASTAEVVAAVRRATALPLIPKLTPNVTSVSSFARAAEENGADAVSLVNTFLAMVIDPETRRPAISNGMGGLSGPAIRPIAVRMVYECAKQVHIPVVGMGGISSARDVLEFMIAGATAVQVGTANFVDPFIWPKLQAGIEDYMTRHGVARVADLVGTVDF
;
A
#
# COMPACT_ATOMS: atom_id res chain seq x y z
N MET A 1 15.36 14.34 17.29
CA MET A 1 14.03 13.71 17.09
C MET A 1 14.24 12.38 16.42
N ASP A 2 13.51 11.36 16.83
CA ASP A 2 13.58 10.02 16.24
C ASP A 2 12.31 9.79 15.39
N LEU A 3 12.51 9.63 14.09
CA LEU A 3 11.44 9.34 13.13
C LEU A 3 11.29 7.83 12.87
N SER A 4 12.11 6.99 13.50
CA SER A 4 12.10 5.56 13.23
C SER A 4 10.81 4.90 13.71
N VAL A 5 10.34 3.91 12.93
CA VAL A 5 9.19 3.07 13.25
C VAL A 5 9.50 1.60 12.93
N ARG A 6 8.72 0.68 13.49
CA ARG A 6 8.95 -0.76 13.34
C ARG A 6 7.73 -1.47 12.78
N ILE A 7 7.95 -2.32 11.79
CA ILE A 7 6.94 -3.20 11.20
C ILE A 7 7.47 -4.65 11.29
N GLY A 8 6.98 -5.43 12.26
CA GLY A 8 7.55 -6.73 12.58
C GLY A 8 9.04 -6.60 12.93
N SER A 9 9.90 -7.33 12.21
CA SER A 9 11.36 -7.24 12.37
C SER A 9 11.99 -6.07 11.59
N LEU A 10 11.26 -5.44 10.64
CA LEU A 10 11.76 -4.35 9.83
C LEU A 10 11.75 -3.02 10.59
N VAL A 11 12.90 -2.36 10.66
CA VAL A 11 13.03 -0.99 11.19
C VAL A 11 13.15 -0.02 10.02
N LEU A 12 12.22 0.94 9.96
CA LEU A 12 12.21 2.02 8.98
C LEU A 12 12.75 3.30 9.65
N LYS A 13 13.59 4.05 8.95
CA LYS A 13 14.18 5.30 9.47
C LYS A 13 13.17 6.45 9.64
N ASN A 14 12.05 6.39 8.94
CA ASN A 14 10.90 7.29 9.08
C ASN A 14 9.62 6.57 8.64
N PRO A 15 8.42 7.08 8.97
CA PRO A 15 7.16 6.40 8.69
C PRO A 15 6.66 6.54 7.23
N LEU A 16 7.39 7.25 6.36
CA LEU A 16 6.93 7.60 5.02
C LEU A 16 7.31 6.53 4.00
N MET A 17 6.34 5.91 3.36
CA MET A 17 6.54 4.92 2.29
C MET A 17 5.76 5.30 1.03
N SER A 18 6.27 4.92 -0.15
CA SER A 18 5.48 5.02 -1.37
C SER A 18 4.35 3.99 -1.37
N ALA A 19 3.21 4.31 -1.99
CA ALA A 19 2.14 3.32 -2.20
C ALA A 19 2.36 2.55 -3.49
N SER A 20 2.15 1.23 -3.45
CA SER A 20 2.21 0.40 -4.64
C SER A 20 1.24 0.89 -5.73
N GLY A 21 1.68 0.84 -6.98
CA GLY A 21 0.89 1.29 -8.13
C GLY A 21 0.96 2.80 -8.43
N CYS A 22 1.45 3.63 -7.51
CA CYS A 22 1.59 5.08 -7.68
C CYS A 22 3.04 5.56 -7.78
N PHE A 23 4.00 4.68 -7.65
CA PHE A 23 5.44 4.99 -7.63
C PHE A 23 6.25 4.10 -8.58
N GLY A 24 5.57 3.46 -9.54
CA GLY A 24 6.21 2.51 -10.46
C GLY A 24 6.94 1.40 -9.71
N TYR A 25 8.15 1.11 -10.14
CA TYR A 25 9.09 0.25 -9.41
C TYR A 25 10.10 1.05 -8.58
N GLY A 26 9.89 2.37 -8.44
CA GLY A 26 10.77 3.30 -7.74
C GLY A 26 11.76 4.00 -8.65
N LEU A 27 12.35 3.31 -9.62
CA LEU A 27 13.37 3.87 -10.52
C LEU A 27 12.85 5.01 -11.39
N GLU A 28 11.56 5.03 -11.67
CA GLU A 28 10.87 6.07 -12.42
C GLU A 28 10.91 7.44 -11.69
N TYR A 29 11.19 7.42 -10.40
CA TYR A 29 11.29 8.63 -9.56
C TYR A 29 12.73 8.92 -9.10
N ALA A 30 13.71 8.05 -9.42
CA ALA A 30 15.06 8.14 -8.87
C ALA A 30 15.82 9.43 -9.24
N ASP A 31 15.46 10.07 -10.37
CA ASP A 31 16.08 11.34 -10.79
C ASP A 31 15.53 12.55 -10.02
N ILE A 32 14.40 12.42 -9.32
CA ILE A 32 13.71 13.53 -8.64
C ILE A 32 13.49 13.27 -7.14
N VAL A 33 13.62 12.03 -6.70
CA VAL A 33 13.46 11.64 -5.30
C VAL A 33 14.65 10.79 -4.87
N ASP A 34 15.32 11.17 -3.80
CA ASP A 34 16.29 10.30 -3.15
C ASP A 34 15.55 9.12 -2.52
N LEU A 35 15.56 7.97 -3.19
CA LEU A 35 14.87 6.76 -2.73
C LEU A 35 15.40 6.29 -1.39
N SER A 36 16.68 6.57 -1.09
CA SER A 36 17.26 6.24 0.20
C SER A 36 16.69 7.10 1.33
N SER A 37 16.10 8.26 1.06
CA SER A 37 15.48 9.14 2.06
C SER A 37 14.14 8.62 2.58
N LEU A 38 13.43 7.78 1.82
CA LEU A 38 12.15 7.22 2.21
C LEU A 38 12.31 6.13 3.29
N GLY A 39 11.29 5.94 4.11
CA GLY A 39 11.19 4.78 5.00
C GLY A 39 11.24 3.48 4.20
N ALA A 40 10.42 3.39 3.14
CA ALA A 40 10.52 2.31 2.15
C ALA A 40 9.89 2.68 0.82
N VAL A 41 10.34 2.00 -0.25
CA VAL A 41 9.71 1.99 -1.56
C VAL A 41 8.86 0.73 -1.69
N VAL A 42 7.53 0.89 -1.73
CA VAL A 42 6.62 -0.21 -2.04
C VAL A 42 6.40 -0.26 -3.54
N VAL A 43 6.96 -1.27 -4.18
CA VAL A 43 6.96 -1.37 -5.64
C VAL A 43 5.59 -1.76 -6.21
N LYS A 44 5.40 -1.54 -7.50
CA LYS A 44 4.20 -1.96 -8.24
C LYS A 44 3.98 -3.46 -8.13
N GLY A 45 2.71 -3.87 -8.10
CA GLY A 45 2.30 -5.26 -7.95
C GLY A 45 2.97 -6.22 -8.94
N LEU A 46 3.51 -7.31 -8.42
CA LEU A 46 4.25 -8.33 -9.16
C LEU A 46 3.43 -9.63 -9.21
N PHE A 47 3.18 -10.10 -10.41
CA PHE A 47 2.67 -11.43 -10.74
C PHE A 47 3.82 -12.34 -11.18
N LEU A 48 3.55 -13.62 -11.29
CA LEU A 48 4.52 -14.56 -11.83
C LEU A 48 4.92 -14.20 -13.27
N LYS A 49 3.95 -13.79 -14.09
CA LYS A 49 4.12 -13.40 -15.50
C LYS A 49 3.82 -11.91 -15.71
N GLU A 50 4.31 -11.38 -16.82
CA GLU A 50 3.98 -10.04 -17.30
C GLU A 50 2.47 -9.91 -17.59
N ARG A 51 1.93 -8.69 -17.40
CA ARG A 51 0.52 -8.34 -17.66
C ARG A 51 0.44 -6.99 -18.37
N GLU A 52 -0.38 -6.92 -19.42
CA GLU A 52 -0.58 -5.67 -20.19
C GLU A 52 -1.49 -4.66 -19.50
N GLY A 53 -2.40 -5.13 -18.63
CA GLY A 53 -3.42 -4.29 -18.01
C GLY A 53 -4.63 -4.03 -18.92
N HIS A 54 -5.47 -3.07 -18.51
CA HIS A 54 -6.65 -2.69 -19.29
C HIS A 54 -6.29 -1.72 -20.43
N PRO A 55 -7.09 -1.66 -21.52
CA PRO A 55 -6.92 -0.64 -22.55
C PRO A 55 -7.25 0.77 -22.01
N PRO A 56 -6.67 1.85 -22.60
CA PRO A 56 -7.05 3.21 -22.27
C PRO A 56 -8.45 3.58 -22.84
N PRO A 57 -9.11 4.63 -22.27
CA PRO A 57 -8.71 5.40 -21.10
C PRO A 57 -8.90 4.61 -19.80
N ARG A 58 -7.94 4.68 -18.90
CA ARG A 58 -7.93 3.89 -17.65
C ARG A 58 -7.68 4.72 -16.39
N ILE A 59 -7.66 6.05 -16.55
CA ILE A 59 -7.56 7.04 -15.48
C ILE A 59 -8.48 8.20 -15.84
N VAL A 60 -9.17 8.75 -14.82
CA VAL A 60 -9.92 10.00 -14.91
C VAL A 60 -9.81 10.75 -13.59
N GLU A 61 -9.59 12.06 -13.65
CA GLU A 61 -9.62 12.92 -12.47
C GLU A 61 -11.05 13.11 -11.96
N THR A 62 -11.17 13.31 -10.65
CA THR A 62 -12.41 13.69 -9.97
C THR A 62 -12.13 14.95 -9.14
N PRO A 63 -13.16 15.72 -8.70
CA PRO A 63 -12.94 16.99 -7.98
C PRO A 63 -11.99 16.91 -6.77
N SER A 64 -11.87 15.75 -6.11
CA SER A 64 -11.02 15.56 -4.94
C SER A 64 -10.20 14.28 -5.00
N GLY A 65 -9.83 13.82 -6.19
CA GLY A 65 -9.02 12.62 -6.36
C GLY A 65 -8.99 12.12 -7.79
N MET A 66 -8.86 10.81 -7.94
CA MET A 66 -8.84 10.16 -9.25
C MET A 66 -9.46 8.78 -9.20
N LEU A 67 -10.05 8.39 -10.32
CA LEU A 67 -10.52 7.02 -10.58
C LEU A 67 -9.53 6.33 -11.52
N ASN A 68 -9.13 5.10 -11.18
CA ASN A 68 -8.26 4.32 -12.04
C ASN A 68 -8.73 2.87 -12.22
N ALA A 69 -8.44 2.32 -13.39
CA ALA A 69 -8.57 0.89 -13.69
C ALA A 69 -7.36 0.46 -14.54
N ILE A 70 -6.17 0.47 -13.96
CA ILE A 70 -4.91 0.12 -14.65
C ILE A 70 -4.90 -1.34 -15.11
N GLY A 71 -5.61 -2.23 -14.41
CA GLY A 71 -5.68 -3.65 -14.75
C GLY A 71 -4.42 -4.44 -14.38
N LEU A 72 -3.72 -4.00 -13.33
CA LEU A 72 -2.55 -4.68 -12.78
C LEU A 72 -1.43 -4.91 -13.81
N GLN A 73 -1.22 -3.95 -14.72
CA GLN A 73 -0.09 -3.95 -15.65
C GLN A 73 1.24 -4.12 -14.89
N GLY A 74 2.11 -5.01 -15.36
CA GLY A 74 3.40 -5.23 -14.70
C GLY A 74 4.33 -6.15 -15.49
N ILE A 75 5.63 -6.09 -15.17
CA ILE A 75 6.71 -6.77 -15.91
C ILE A 75 6.94 -8.22 -15.47
N GLY A 76 6.21 -8.69 -14.46
CA GLY A 76 6.43 -10.02 -13.88
C GLY A 76 7.64 -10.08 -12.93
N VAL A 77 7.61 -11.09 -12.03
CA VAL A 77 8.57 -11.21 -10.93
C VAL A 77 10.01 -11.44 -11.42
N HIS A 78 10.22 -12.28 -12.42
CA HIS A 78 11.58 -12.63 -12.89
C HIS A 78 12.30 -11.44 -13.55
N ARG A 79 11.55 -10.62 -14.29
CA ARG A 79 12.10 -9.41 -14.89
C ARG A 79 12.41 -8.36 -13.84
N PHE A 80 11.57 -8.23 -12.83
CA PHE A 80 11.81 -7.32 -11.69
C PHE A 80 13.11 -7.68 -10.96
N VAL A 81 13.28 -8.95 -10.59
CA VAL A 81 14.50 -9.45 -9.90
C VAL A 81 15.75 -9.18 -10.71
N ARG A 82 15.71 -9.43 -12.03
CA ARG A 82 16.86 -9.29 -12.92
C ARG A 82 17.20 -7.84 -13.24
N GLU A 83 16.21 -6.98 -13.49
CA GLU A 83 16.40 -5.66 -14.10
C GLU A 83 16.19 -4.49 -13.14
N LYS A 84 15.33 -4.62 -12.11
CA LYS A 84 14.98 -3.51 -11.23
C LYS A 84 15.63 -3.59 -9.87
N MET A 85 15.66 -4.76 -9.26
CA MET A 85 16.15 -4.94 -7.90
C MET A 85 17.62 -4.57 -7.71
N PRO A 86 18.57 -4.91 -8.62
CA PRO A 86 19.97 -4.52 -8.47
C PRO A 86 20.16 -3.00 -8.38
N GLU A 87 19.43 -2.23 -9.19
CA GLU A 87 19.52 -0.78 -9.21
C GLU A 87 18.88 -0.14 -7.97
N LEU A 88 17.73 -0.64 -7.50
CA LEU A 88 17.12 -0.20 -6.24
C LEU A 88 18.07 -0.39 -5.05
N ARG A 89 18.79 -1.52 -5.02
CA ARG A 89 19.82 -1.77 -4.01
C ARG A 89 20.97 -0.78 -4.11
N ARG A 90 21.46 -0.51 -5.32
CA ARG A 90 22.53 0.47 -5.58
C ARG A 90 22.16 1.86 -5.07
N LEU A 91 20.88 2.23 -5.20
CA LEU A 91 20.33 3.50 -4.73
C LEU A 91 20.01 3.51 -3.22
N GLY A 92 20.27 2.42 -2.49
CA GLY A 92 20.05 2.34 -1.05
C GLY A 92 18.58 2.34 -0.63
N ALA A 93 17.66 2.01 -1.54
CA ALA A 93 16.24 1.93 -1.24
C ALA A 93 15.91 0.74 -0.32
N VAL A 94 15.10 0.94 0.70
CA VAL A 94 14.44 -0.15 1.44
C VAL A 94 13.24 -0.61 0.61
N VAL A 95 13.30 -1.82 0.06
CA VAL A 95 12.31 -2.31 -0.91
C VAL A 95 11.30 -3.25 -0.26
N ILE A 96 10.03 -2.88 -0.32
CA ILE A 96 8.89 -3.75 0.01
C ILE A 96 8.24 -4.16 -1.30
N VAL A 97 8.13 -5.46 -1.55
CA VAL A 97 7.53 -5.96 -2.79
C VAL A 97 6.04 -6.19 -2.61
N ASN A 98 5.23 -5.62 -3.50
CA ASN A 98 3.80 -5.87 -3.54
C ASN A 98 3.53 -7.11 -4.39
N VAL A 99 3.10 -8.19 -3.73
CA VAL A 99 2.86 -9.49 -4.37
C VAL A 99 1.40 -9.63 -4.75
N CYS A 100 1.16 -10.00 -6.00
CA CYS A 100 -0.14 -10.31 -6.58
C CYS A 100 -0.17 -11.74 -7.11
N GLY A 101 -1.36 -12.34 -7.18
CA GLY A 101 -1.56 -13.65 -7.76
C GLY A 101 -3.00 -13.88 -8.19
N SER A 102 -3.22 -14.84 -9.08
CA SER A 102 -4.54 -15.30 -9.53
C SER A 102 -5.02 -16.53 -8.76
N SER A 103 -4.11 -17.17 -8.02
CA SER A 103 -4.37 -18.32 -7.16
C SER A 103 -3.47 -18.29 -5.93
N ILE A 104 -3.84 -19.02 -4.88
CA ILE A 104 -3.02 -19.16 -3.66
C ILE A 104 -1.62 -19.70 -4.01
N ALA A 105 -1.55 -20.64 -4.94
CA ALA A 105 -0.28 -21.21 -5.38
C ALA A 105 0.61 -20.15 -6.07
N GLU A 106 0.03 -19.28 -6.90
CA GLU A 106 0.78 -18.19 -7.54
C GLU A 106 1.27 -17.17 -6.52
N TYR A 107 0.43 -16.78 -5.53
CA TYR A 107 0.87 -15.90 -4.44
C TYR A 107 2.07 -16.49 -3.69
N ALA A 108 2.02 -17.76 -3.33
CA ALA A 108 3.11 -18.44 -2.63
C ALA A 108 4.38 -18.53 -3.48
N GLU A 109 4.26 -18.83 -4.78
CA GLU A 109 5.40 -18.95 -5.69
C GLU A 109 6.08 -17.58 -5.91
N VAL A 110 5.31 -16.52 -6.19
CA VAL A 110 5.85 -15.15 -6.32
C VAL A 110 6.54 -14.71 -5.03
N THR A 111 5.93 -15.01 -3.89
CA THR A 111 6.50 -14.71 -2.57
C THR A 111 7.83 -15.43 -2.36
N ARG A 112 7.91 -16.72 -2.69
CA ARG A 112 9.13 -17.52 -2.56
C ARG A 112 10.28 -16.91 -3.40
N ILE A 113 10.00 -16.60 -4.67
CA ILE A 113 10.99 -15.96 -5.56
C ILE A 113 11.49 -14.63 -4.98
N GLN A 114 10.60 -13.83 -4.40
CA GLN A 114 10.97 -12.56 -3.81
C GLN A 114 11.71 -12.71 -2.47
N SER A 115 11.39 -13.73 -1.70
CA SER A 115 12.06 -14.00 -0.42
C SER A 115 13.52 -14.45 -0.62
N ASP A 116 13.79 -15.11 -1.74
CA ASP A 116 15.16 -15.51 -2.13
C ASP A 116 15.93 -14.35 -2.80
N CYS A 117 15.27 -13.23 -3.09
CA CYS A 117 15.87 -12.09 -3.76
C CYS A 117 16.56 -11.17 -2.76
N GLU A 118 17.89 -11.03 -2.88
CA GLU A 118 18.68 -10.16 -2.00
C GLU A 118 18.23 -8.70 -2.10
N GLY A 119 17.95 -8.09 -0.93
CA GLY A 119 17.55 -6.68 -0.80
C GLY A 119 16.05 -6.46 -0.67
N VAL A 120 15.22 -7.49 -0.79
CA VAL A 120 13.81 -7.40 -0.43
C VAL A 120 13.67 -7.38 1.08
N ALA A 121 13.06 -6.31 1.62
CA ALA A 121 12.96 -6.08 3.06
C ALA A 121 11.66 -6.63 3.68
N ALA A 122 10.56 -6.66 2.90
CA ALA A 122 9.26 -7.17 3.33
C ALA A 122 8.37 -7.51 2.12
N ILE A 123 7.29 -8.24 2.39
CA ILE A 123 6.25 -8.63 1.42
C ILE A 123 4.96 -7.88 1.75
N GLU A 124 4.47 -7.02 0.86
CA GLU A 124 3.09 -6.52 0.89
C GLU A 124 2.22 -7.45 0.06
N LEU A 125 1.31 -8.19 0.69
CA LEU A 125 0.44 -9.15 0.02
C LEU A 125 -0.84 -8.46 -0.47
N ASN A 126 -0.98 -8.26 -1.77
CA ASN A 126 -2.13 -7.58 -2.37
C ASN A 126 -3.29 -8.54 -2.61
N ILE A 127 -4.18 -8.66 -1.64
CA ILE A 127 -5.39 -9.50 -1.72
C ILE A 127 -6.63 -8.71 -2.14
N SER A 128 -6.48 -7.43 -2.47
CA SER A 128 -7.58 -6.50 -2.73
C SER A 128 -8.10 -6.53 -4.17
N CYS A 129 -7.60 -7.40 -5.05
CA CYS A 129 -7.93 -7.36 -6.46
C CYS A 129 -9.32 -7.93 -6.76
N PRO A 130 -10.29 -7.12 -7.27
CA PRO A 130 -11.63 -7.60 -7.60
C PRO A 130 -11.70 -8.38 -8.91
N ASN A 131 -10.61 -8.46 -9.69
CA ASN A 131 -10.64 -8.87 -11.10
C ASN A 131 -10.10 -10.28 -11.38
N ILE A 132 -10.17 -11.22 -10.42
CA ILE A 132 -9.82 -12.61 -10.70
C ILE A 132 -11.08 -13.37 -11.11
N LYS A 133 -11.32 -13.43 -12.43
CA LYS A 133 -12.45 -14.17 -13.01
C LYS A 133 -12.27 -15.71 -13.01
N GLU A 134 -11.08 -16.22 -12.73
CA GLU A 134 -10.87 -17.65 -12.61
C GLU A 134 -11.16 -18.11 -11.18
N GLY A 135 -12.32 -18.74 -11.00
CA GLY A 135 -12.74 -19.34 -9.73
C GLY A 135 -13.65 -18.50 -8.84
N GLY A 136 -13.93 -17.23 -9.16
CA GLY A 136 -14.95 -16.44 -8.44
C GLY A 136 -14.60 -16.02 -7.01
N ILE A 137 -13.38 -16.24 -6.55
CA ILE A 137 -12.96 -15.95 -5.17
C ILE A 137 -12.21 -14.61 -5.14
N GLN A 138 -12.87 -13.60 -4.59
CA GLN A 138 -12.22 -12.34 -4.20
C GLN A 138 -11.54 -12.55 -2.84
N PHE A 139 -10.24 -12.86 -2.83
CA PHE A 139 -9.50 -13.21 -1.60
C PHE A 139 -9.68 -12.18 -0.47
N GLY A 140 -9.71 -10.89 -0.78
CA GLY A 140 -9.86 -9.83 0.20
C GLY A 140 -11.29 -9.51 0.63
N CYS A 141 -12.31 -10.16 0.06
CA CYS A 141 -13.72 -9.93 0.39
C CYS A 141 -14.38 -11.11 1.13
N ASN A 142 -13.62 -12.19 1.38
CA ASN A 142 -14.06 -13.36 2.14
C ASN A 142 -13.03 -13.69 3.21
N LEU A 143 -13.44 -13.78 4.47
CA LEU A 143 -12.56 -14.00 5.62
C LEU A 143 -11.79 -15.31 5.53
N ALA A 144 -12.45 -16.41 5.15
CA ALA A 144 -11.81 -17.71 5.03
C ALA A 144 -10.73 -17.70 3.94
N SER A 145 -11.02 -17.10 2.77
CA SER A 145 -10.06 -16.97 1.69
C SER A 145 -8.89 -16.06 2.06
N THR A 146 -9.14 -14.99 2.83
CA THR A 146 -8.08 -14.13 3.38
C THR A 146 -7.16 -14.92 4.31
N ALA A 147 -7.72 -15.68 5.25
CA ALA A 147 -6.97 -16.52 6.16
C ALA A 147 -6.11 -17.55 5.41
N GLU A 148 -6.70 -18.22 4.43
CA GLU A 148 -6.03 -19.25 3.64
C GLU A 148 -4.83 -18.70 2.84
N VAL A 149 -5.02 -17.57 2.14
CA VAL A 149 -3.93 -16.99 1.35
C VAL A 149 -2.82 -16.42 2.23
N VAL A 150 -3.15 -15.76 3.37
CA VAL A 150 -2.15 -15.26 4.31
C VAL A 150 -1.34 -16.41 4.90
N ALA A 151 -2.00 -17.48 5.37
CA ALA A 151 -1.31 -18.65 5.90
C ALA A 151 -0.42 -19.35 4.86
N ALA A 152 -0.86 -19.43 3.60
CA ALA A 152 -0.07 -20.00 2.52
C ALA A 152 1.18 -19.17 2.21
N VAL A 153 1.04 -17.86 2.13
CA VAL A 153 2.15 -16.92 1.90
C VAL A 153 3.10 -16.89 3.10
N ARG A 154 2.58 -16.95 4.34
CA ARG A 154 3.42 -17.03 5.53
C ARG A 154 4.36 -18.25 5.49
N ARG A 155 3.91 -19.38 5.01
CA ARG A 155 4.76 -20.59 4.85
C ARG A 155 5.84 -20.42 3.76
N ALA A 156 5.66 -19.48 2.83
CA ALA A 156 6.58 -19.26 1.71
C ALA A 156 7.68 -18.22 2.01
N THR A 157 7.61 -17.51 3.15
CA THR A 157 8.58 -16.46 3.48
C THR A 157 8.83 -16.35 4.98
N ALA A 158 10.04 -15.96 5.35
CA ALA A 158 10.39 -15.51 6.71
C ALA A 158 10.43 -13.97 6.84
N LEU A 159 10.32 -13.25 5.71
CA LEU A 159 10.29 -11.79 5.70
C LEU A 159 9.01 -11.25 6.36
N PRO A 160 9.02 -10.02 6.87
CA PRO A 160 7.80 -9.35 7.33
C PRO A 160 6.69 -9.41 6.28
N LEU A 161 5.51 -9.88 6.68
CA LEU A 161 4.34 -10.09 5.82
C LEU A 161 3.25 -9.07 6.16
N ILE A 162 2.84 -8.28 5.17
CA ILE A 162 1.92 -7.15 5.30
C ILE A 162 0.73 -7.33 4.33
N PRO A 163 -0.34 -8.03 4.70
CA PRO A 163 -1.56 -8.09 3.87
C PRO A 163 -2.16 -6.70 3.66
N LYS A 164 -2.39 -6.34 2.38
CA LYS A 164 -3.03 -5.09 1.97
C LYS A 164 -4.52 -5.30 1.79
N LEU A 165 -5.30 -4.66 2.66
CA LEU A 165 -6.73 -4.86 2.79
C LEU A 165 -7.54 -3.93 1.87
N THR A 166 -8.64 -4.46 1.33
CA THR A 166 -9.63 -3.67 0.58
C THR A 166 -10.59 -2.95 1.52
N PRO A 167 -11.00 -1.71 1.20
CA PRO A 167 -12.05 -1.03 1.95
C PRO A 167 -13.46 -1.47 1.55
N ASN A 168 -13.61 -2.26 0.47
CA ASN A 168 -14.89 -2.64 -0.11
C ASN A 168 -15.53 -3.83 0.61
N VAL A 169 -15.54 -3.77 1.93
CA VAL A 169 -16.09 -4.77 2.85
C VAL A 169 -16.86 -4.09 3.98
N THR A 170 -17.74 -4.84 4.66
CA THR A 170 -18.54 -4.29 5.76
C THR A 170 -17.69 -3.96 6.99
N SER A 171 -16.68 -4.78 7.30
CA SER A 171 -15.80 -4.60 8.46
C SER A 171 -14.36 -4.94 8.07
N VAL A 172 -13.55 -3.93 7.81
CA VAL A 172 -12.13 -4.13 7.48
C VAL A 172 -11.33 -4.69 8.66
N SER A 173 -11.71 -4.34 9.89
CA SER A 173 -11.04 -4.82 11.10
C SER A 173 -11.16 -6.34 11.30
N SER A 174 -12.25 -6.95 10.83
CA SER A 174 -12.38 -8.42 10.84
C SER A 174 -11.35 -9.08 9.92
N PHE A 175 -11.04 -8.48 8.78
CA PHE A 175 -10.00 -8.95 7.87
C PHE A 175 -8.59 -8.72 8.43
N ALA A 176 -8.38 -7.59 9.13
CA ALA A 176 -7.12 -7.34 9.83
C ALA A 176 -6.83 -8.41 10.88
N ARG A 177 -7.84 -8.77 11.69
CA ARG A 177 -7.73 -9.84 12.68
C ARG A 177 -7.49 -11.21 12.04
N ALA A 178 -8.22 -11.54 10.98
CA ALA A 178 -7.98 -12.80 10.25
C ALA A 178 -6.55 -12.86 9.69
N ALA A 179 -6.00 -11.74 9.22
CA ALA A 179 -4.62 -11.68 8.76
C ALA A 179 -3.62 -11.91 9.91
N GLU A 180 -3.81 -11.24 11.07
CA GLU A 180 -2.98 -11.42 12.27
C GLU A 180 -2.98 -12.88 12.76
N GLU A 181 -4.16 -13.47 12.90
CA GLU A 181 -4.34 -14.87 13.34
C GLU A 181 -3.69 -15.89 12.39
N ASN A 182 -3.41 -15.50 11.14
CA ASN A 182 -2.78 -16.35 10.12
C ASN A 182 -1.32 -15.97 9.81
N GLY A 183 -0.67 -15.19 10.68
CA GLY A 183 0.77 -14.97 10.67
C GLY A 183 1.23 -13.73 9.92
N ALA A 184 0.37 -12.72 9.74
CA ALA A 184 0.79 -11.38 9.31
C ALA A 184 1.60 -10.69 10.40
N ASP A 185 2.68 -9.97 10.02
CA ASP A 185 3.48 -9.13 10.92
C ASP A 185 2.96 -7.70 11.00
N ALA A 186 2.14 -7.29 10.06
CA ALA A 186 1.42 -6.01 10.01
C ALA A 186 0.27 -6.13 9.02
N VAL A 187 -0.61 -5.13 8.95
CA VAL A 187 -1.60 -4.96 7.89
C VAL A 187 -1.47 -3.59 7.25
N SER A 188 -1.72 -3.48 5.95
CA SER A 188 -1.81 -2.19 5.27
C SER A 188 -3.22 -1.93 4.74
N LEU A 189 -3.74 -0.73 4.92
CA LEU A 189 -5.06 -0.30 4.47
C LEU A 189 -5.14 1.23 4.29
N VAL A 190 -5.89 1.70 3.34
CA VAL A 190 -6.85 1.01 2.48
C VAL A 190 -6.37 0.99 1.03
N ASN A 191 -6.75 -0.06 0.28
CA ASN A 191 -6.73 0.02 -1.16
C ASN A 191 -7.84 0.97 -1.65
N THR A 192 -8.07 1.11 -2.94
CA THR A 192 -9.02 2.06 -3.53
C THR A 192 -10.47 1.62 -3.34
N PHE A 193 -11.38 2.59 -3.25
CA PHE A 193 -12.83 2.33 -3.20
C PHE A 193 -13.38 2.11 -4.59
N LEU A 194 -14.25 1.13 -4.77
CA LEU A 194 -14.93 0.91 -6.04
C LEU A 194 -15.84 2.10 -6.35
N ALA A 195 -15.67 2.69 -7.53
CA ALA A 195 -16.42 3.86 -7.98
C ALA A 195 -16.60 3.88 -9.50
N MET A 196 -17.42 4.80 -9.98
CA MET A 196 -17.73 4.99 -11.41
C MET A 196 -17.85 6.47 -11.73
N VAL A 197 -17.38 6.88 -12.90
CA VAL A 197 -17.64 8.19 -13.51
C VAL A 197 -18.30 7.98 -14.86
N ILE A 198 -19.41 8.66 -15.10
CA ILE A 198 -20.16 8.63 -16.36
C ILE A 198 -20.13 10.02 -16.96
N ASP A 199 -19.80 10.11 -18.26
CA ASP A 199 -20.00 11.32 -19.05
C ASP A 199 -21.49 11.39 -19.46
N PRO A 200 -22.26 12.39 -19.00
CA PRO A 200 -23.68 12.50 -19.30
C PRO A 200 -23.98 12.80 -20.76
N GLU A 201 -23.08 13.47 -21.48
CA GLU A 201 -23.29 13.80 -22.89
C GLU A 201 -23.19 12.56 -23.77
N THR A 202 -22.20 11.72 -23.53
CA THR A 202 -21.99 10.48 -24.30
C THR A 202 -22.71 9.28 -23.69
N ARG A 203 -23.17 9.37 -22.42
CA ARG A 203 -23.76 8.29 -21.62
C ARG A 203 -22.84 7.08 -21.50
N ARG A 204 -21.52 7.32 -21.47
CA ARG A 204 -20.50 6.27 -21.39
C ARG A 204 -19.66 6.43 -20.14
N PRO A 205 -19.10 5.33 -19.61
CA PRO A 205 -18.09 5.40 -18.57
C PRO A 205 -16.87 6.20 -19.05
N ALA A 206 -16.30 6.99 -18.15
CA ALA A 206 -15.10 7.79 -18.43
C ALA A 206 -13.81 6.94 -18.58
N ILE A 207 -13.83 5.71 -18.09
CA ILE A 207 -12.73 4.74 -18.23
C ILE A 207 -13.21 3.46 -18.91
N SER A 208 -12.33 2.80 -19.67
CA SER A 208 -12.66 1.65 -20.52
C SER A 208 -13.25 0.46 -19.75
N ASN A 209 -12.85 0.26 -18.50
CA ASN A 209 -13.33 -0.83 -17.65
C ASN A 209 -14.72 -0.56 -17.02
N GLY A 210 -15.29 0.63 -17.22
CA GLY A 210 -16.56 1.06 -16.63
C GLY A 210 -16.42 1.50 -15.16
N MET A 211 -15.97 0.63 -14.29
CA MET A 211 -15.70 0.90 -12.88
C MET A 211 -14.22 0.84 -12.58
N GLY A 212 -13.78 1.60 -11.56
CA GLY A 212 -12.39 1.65 -11.13
C GLY A 212 -12.25 1.96 -9.65
N GLY A 213 -11.01 2.07 -9.20
CA GLY A 213 -10.68 2.42 -7.83
C GLY A 213 -10.56 3.93 -7.64
N LEU A 214 -11.36 4.50 -6.75
CA LEU A 214 -11.26 5.89 -6.31
C LEU A 214 -10.16 6.04 -5.27
N SER A 215 -9.30 7.04 -5.45
CA SER A 215 -8.21 7.41 -4.55
C SER A 215 -8.08 8.94 -4.44
N GLY A 216 -7.17 9.42 -3.59
CA GLY A 216 -6.94 10.85 -3.37
C GLY A 216 -7.68 11.41 -2.15
N PRO A 217 -7.66 12.74 -1.92
CA PRO A 217 -8.15 13.36 -0.68
C PRO A 217 -9.60 13.03 -0.32
N ALA A 218 -10.45 12.73 -1.31
CA ALA A 218 -11.85 12.35 -1.09
C ALA A 218 -12.03 11.16 -0.14
N ILE A 219 -11.11 10.19 -0.14
CA ILE A 219 -11.24 8.97 0.66
C ILE A 219 -10.59 9.07 2.05
N ARG A 220 -9.82 10.13 2.34
CA ARG A 220 -9.04 10.24 3.58
C ARG A 220 -9.85 10.04 4.86
N PRO A 221 -10.98 10.72 5.09
CA PRO A 221 -11.72 10.57 6.33
C PRO A 221 -12.22 9.14 6.56
N ILE A 222 -12.55 8.44 5.47
CA ILE A 222 -13.00 7.05 5.54
C ILE A 222 -11.80 6.13 5.87
N ALA A 223 -10.65 6.38 5.22
CA ALA A 223 -9.43 5.62 5.46
C ALA A 223 -8.92 5.78 6.90
N VAL A 224 -8.90 7.00 7.44
CA VAL A 224 -8.52 7.29 8.84
C VAL A 224 -9.41 6.52 9.81
N ARG A 225 -10.75 6.56 9.64
CA ARG A 225 -11.68 5.77 10.45
C ARG A 225 -11.36 4.28 10.39
N MET A 226 -11.13 3.74 9.19
CA MET A 226 -10.82 2.31 9.02
C MET A 226 -9.49 1.93 9.70
N VAL A 227 -8.47 2.78 9.63
CA VAL A 227 -7.20 2.58 10.35
C VAL A 227 -7.43 2.55 11.85
N TYR A 228 -8.18 3.50 12.38
CA TYR A 228 -8.54 3.54 13.81
C TYR A 228 -9.26 2.26 14.26
N GLU A 229 -10.26 1.81 13.50
CA GLU A 229 -11.00 0.59 13.81
C GLU A 229 -10.09 -0.66 13.78
N CYS A 230 -9.17 -0.74 12.82
CA CYS A 230 -8.20 -1.85 12.75
C CYS A 230 -7.21 -1.80 13.92
N ALA A 231 -6.62 -0.64 14.21
CA ALA A 231 -5.65 -0.48 15.30
C ALA A 231 -6.24 -0.81 16.69
N LYS A 232 -7.56 -0.71 16.86
CA LYS A 232 -8.27 -1.16 18.07
C LYS A 232 -8.50 -2.67 18.15
N GLN A 233 -8.39 -3.39 17.05
CA GLN A 233 -8.76 -4.80 16.95
C GLN A 233 -7.55 -5.74 16.79
N VAL A 234 -6.39 -5.24 16.39
CA VAL A 234 -5.17 -6.03 16.18
C VAL A 234 -4.03 -5.53 17.08
N HIS A 235 -3.08 -6.41 17.36
CA HIS A 235 -1.87 -6.09 18.12
C HIS A 235 -0.66 -5.85 17.21
N ILE A 236 -0.75 -6.22 15.93
CA ILE A 236 0.27 -5.97 14.93
C ILE A 236 0.20 -4.54 14.38
N PRO A 237 1.32 -3.97 13.91
CA PRO A 237 1.35 -2.64 13.31
C PRO A 237 0.35 -2.47 12.17
N VAL A 238 -0.22 -1.28 12.08
CA VAL A 238 -1.11 -0.87 10.99
C VAL A 238 -0.38 0.15 10.11
N VAL A 239 -0.34 -0.10 8.80
CA VAL A 239 0.17 0.84 7.80
C VAL A 239 -1.00 1.54 7.14
N GLY A 240 -1.13 2.85 7.35
CA GLY A 240 -2.25 3.63 6.84
C GLY A 240 -2.00 4.19 5.44
N MET A 241 -3.03 4.19 4.58
CA MET A 241 -2.98 4.88 3.29
C MET A 241 -4.36 5.30 2.82
N GLY A 242 -4.39 6.32 1.97
CA GLY A 242 -5.62 6.83 1.35
C GLY A 242 -5.81 8.33 1.56
N GLY A 243 -5.53 9.11 0.53
CA GLY A 243 -5.76 10.55 0.51
C GLY A 243 -4.74 11.41 1.26
N ILE A 244 -3.59 10.87 1.63
CA ILE A 244 -2.50 11.63 2.25
C ILE A 244 -1.89 12.57 1.21
N SER A 245 -1.88 13.88 1.52
CA SER A 245 -1.37 14.95 0.67
C SER A 245 -0.59 16.03 1.43
N SER A 246 -0.51 15.91 2.76
CA SER A 246 0.21 16.85 3.63
C SER A 246 0.76 16.13 4.87
N ALA A 247 1.70 16.76 5.58
CA ALA A 247 2.20 16.26 6.86
C ALA A 247 1.08 16.16 7.92
N ARG A 248 0.09 17.07 7.88
CA ARG A 248 -1.09 16.97 8.74
C ARG A 248 -1.84 15.66 8.52
N ASP A 249 -1.99 15.23 7.26
CA ASP A 249 -2.68 13.97 6.98
C ASP A 249 -1.90 12.77 7.49
N VAL A 250 -0.55 12.79 7.37
CA VAL A 250 0.31 11.75 7.97
C VAL A 250 0.09 11.64 9.47
N LEU A 251 0.12 12.79 10.17
CA LEU A 251 -0.10 12.85 11.62
C LEU A 251 -1.50 12.37 12.01
N GLU A 252 -2.53 12.71 11.23
CA GLU A 252 -3.90 12.24 11.43
C GLU A 252 -3.97 10.70 11.38
N PHE A 253 -3.33 10.07 10.41
CA PHE A 253 -3.23 8.61 10.33
C PHE A 253 -2.47 8.00 11.50
N MET A 254 -1.34 8.59 11.91
CA MET A 254 -0.54 8.08 13.01
C MET A 254 -1.28 8.19 14.34
N ILE A 255 -1.90 9.33 14.62
CA ILE A 255 -2.73 9.56 15.80
C ILE A 255 -3.92 8.58 15.83
N ALA A 256 -4.49 8.25 14.68
CA ALA A 256 -5.54 7.24 14.58
C ALA A 256 -5.06 5.81 14.83
N GLY A 257 -3.75 5.54 14.80
CA GLY A 257 -3.15 4.24 15.12
C GLY A 257 -2.26 3.64 14.03
N ALA A 258 -1.99 4.36 12.94
CA ALA A 258 -1.02 3.90 11.93
C ALA A 258 0.41 4.03 12.47
N THR A 259 1.19 2.96 12.38
CA THR A 259 2.63 2.95 12.68
C THR A 259 3.45 3.59 11.57
N ALA A 260 3.03 3.41 10.33
CA ALA A 260 3.63 4.01 9.14
C ALA A 260 2.55 4.33 8.11
N VAL A 261 2.88 5.09 7.08
CA VAL A 261 1.92 5.49 6.05
C VAL A 261 2.45 5.28 4.65
N GLN A 262 1.54 5.02 3.69
CA GLN A 262 1.88 4.98 2.27
C GLN A 262 1.23 6.15 1.53
N VAL A 263 2.04 6.88 0.75
CA VAL A 263 1.59 8.01 -0.07
C VAL A 263 1.44 7.56 -1.52
N GLY A 264 0.24 7.69 -2.05
CA GLY A 264 -0.11 7.25 -3.41
C GLY A 264 -0.38 8.41 -4.37
N THR A 265 -1.64 8.74 -4.59
CA THR A 265 -2.13 9.71 -5.58
C THR A 265 -1.41 11.07 -5.52
N ALA A 266 -0.99 11.50 -4.34
CA ALA A 266 -0.29 12.77 -4.17
C ALA A 266 1.04 12.85 -4.96
N ASN A 267 1.70 11.71 -5.24
CA ASN A 267 2.90 11.67 -6.10
C ASN A 267 2.65 12.17 -7.52
N PHE A 268 1.43 12.00 -8.03
CA PHE A 268 1.07 12.48 -9.37
C PHE A 268 0.81 13.98 -9.41
N VAL A 269 0.41 14.56 -8.26
CA VAL A 269 0.16 15.99 -8.11
C VAL A 269 1.44 16.75 -7.79
N ASP A 270 2.24 16.21 -6.86
CA ASP A 270 3.50 16.79 -6.41
C ASP A 270 4.54 15.67 -6.20
N PRO A 271 5.39 15.41 -7.20
CA PRO A 271 6.46 14.41 -7.06
C PRO A 271 7.50 14.76 -5.98
N PHE A 272 7.58 16.06 -5.58
CA PHE A 272 8.48 16.58 -4.56
C PHE A 272 7.83 16.66 -3.17
N ILE A 273 6.78 15.91 -2.93
CA ILE A 273 6.02 15.93 -1.66
C ILE A 273 6.85 15.41 -0.47
N TRP A 274 7.76 14.46 -0.67
CA TRP A 274 8.44 13.71 0.37
C TRP A 274 9.19 14.55 1.41
N PRO A 275 10.09 15.48 1.01
CA PRO A 275 10.76 16.35 1.99
C PRO A 275 9.80 17.29 2.71
N LYS A 276 8.68 17.69 2.06
CA LYS A 276 7.63 18.52 2.68
C LYS A 276 6.90 17.78 3.78
N LEU A 277 6.59 16.49 3.55
CA LEU A 277 5.96 15.62 4.55
C LEU A 277 6.88 15.46 5.76
N GLN A 278 8.15 15.12 5.53
CA GLN A 278 9.12 14.92 6.60
C GLN A 278 9.30 16.19 7.43
N ALA A 279 9.59 17.33 6.78
CA ALA A 279 9.77 18.59 7.47
C ALA A 279 8.54 19.03 8.28
N GLY A 280 7.33 18.76 7.78
CA GLY A 280 6.10 19.06 8.50
C GLY A 280 5.87 18.15 9.71
N ILE A 281 6.29 16.89 9.66
CA ILE A 281 6.28 15.99 10.82
C ILE A 281 7.28 16.47 11.88
N GLU A 282 8.50 16.81 11.50
CA GLU A 282 9.54 17.32 12.38
C GLU A 282 9.14 18.65 13.04
N ASP A 283 8.51 19.56 12.29
CA ASP A 283 7.95 20.80 12.83
C ASP A 283 6.87 20.53 13.90
N TYR A 284 5.94 19.62 13.60
CA TYR A 284 4.92 19.22 14.57
C TYR A 284 5.54 18.64 15.84
N MET A 285 6.48 17.72 15.71
CA MET A 285 7.16 17.09 16.85
C MET A 285 7.89 18.16 17.70
N THR A 286 8.54 19.13 17.06
CA THR A 286 9.22 20.25 17.76
C THR A 286 8.21 21.08 18.55
N ARG A 287 7.12 21.51 17.92
CA ARG A 287 6.09 22.36 18.58
C ARG A 287 5.37 21.67 19.73
N HIS A 288 5.23 20.35 19.68
CA HIS A 288 4.54 19.56 20.68
C HIS A 288 5.46 18.82 21.65
N GLY A 289 6.79 19.00 21.54
CA GLY A 289 7.74 18.36 22.45
C GLY A 289 7.81 16.84 22.32
N VAL A 290 7.47 16.29 21.14
CA VAL A 290 7.48 14.85 20.87
C VAL A 290 8.88 14.42 20.50
N ALA A 291 9.47 13.51 21.26
CA ALA A 291 10.82 13.02 21.04
C ALA A 291 10.90 11.96 19.94
N ARG A 292 9.92 11.06 19.89
CA ARG A 292 9.84 9.95 18.92
C ARG A 292 8.49 10.00 18.18
N VAL A 293 8.51 9.91 16.86
CA VAL A 293 7.27 9.90 16.06
C VAL A 293 6.36 8.72 16.43
N ALA A 294 6.95 7.60 16.83
CA ALA A 294 6.21 6.42 17.30
C ALA A 294 5.34 6.69 18.54
N ASP A 295 5.67 7.70 19.34
CA ASP A 295 4.88 8.08 20.52
C ASP A 295 3.51 8.73 20.14
N LEU A 296 3.32 9.07 18.87
CA LEU A 296 2.05 9.61 18.35
C LEU A 296 1.05 8.51 17.98
N VAL A 297 1.49 7.26 17.86
CA VAL A 297 0.66 6.17 17.34
C VAL A 297 -0.48 5.85 18.30
N GLY A 298 -1.74 6.01 17.83
CA GLY A 298 -2.92 5.65 18.59
C GLY A 298 -3.26 6.60 19.75
N THR A 299 -2.78 7.83 19.72
CA THR A 299 -2.97 8.82 20.79
C THR A 299 -4.22 9.69 20.63
N VAL A 300 -5.17 9.28 19.76
CA VAL A 300 -6.45 10.00 19.66
C VAL A 300 -7.16 9.98 21.01
N ASP A 301 -7.59 11.14 21.47
CA ASP A 301 -8.32 11.37 22.72
C ASP A 301 -9.79 11.71 22.42
N PHE A 302 -10.73 11.21 23.25
CA PHE A 302 -12.18 11.39 23.11
C PHE A 302 -12.79 12.02 24.35
#